data_8a7e14a361571c91bd152cead1148c5e
#
_entry.id   8a7e14a361571c91bd152cead1148c5e
#
_cell.length_a   1.000
_cell.length_b   1.000
_cell.length_c   1.000
_cell.angle_alpha   90.00
_cell.angle_beta   90.00
_cell.angle_gamma   90.00
#
_symmetry.space_group_name_H-M   'P 1'
#
loop_
_entity.id
_entity.type
_entity.pdbx_description
1 polymer ?
#
loop_
_entity_poly.entity_id
_entity_poly.type
_entity_poly.pdbx_seq_one_letter_code
_entity_poly.pdbx_strand_id
1 'polypeptide(L)' 'MNADKEKLYELLEDIKEIIKQNETEDGNFRFDIVRACVALDFAKTEISKTIKD' A
#
# COMPACT_ATOMS: atom_id res chain seq x y z
N MET A 1 -12.81 0.13 17.78
CA MET A 1 -11.95 -0.07 16.60
C MET A 1 -12.74 -0.72 15.49
N ASN A 2 -12.46 -0.33 14.26
CA ASN A 2 -13.14 -0.89 13.10
C ASN A 2 -12.28 -2.01 12.52
N ALA A 3 -12.78 -3.25 12.61
CA ALA A 3 -12.03 -4.42 12.15
C ALA A 3 -11.79 -4.39 10.63
N ASP A 4 -12.73 -3.86 9.87
CA ASP A 4 -12.57 -3.73 8.42
C ASP A 4 -11.46 -2.76 8.06
N LYS A 5 -11.35 -1.67 8.79
CA LYS A 5 -10.29 -0.67 8.58
C LYS A 5 -8.92 -1.28 8.85
N GLU A 6 -8.79 -2.02 9.94
CA GLU A 6 -7.54 -2.71 10.26
C GLU A 6 -7.20 -3.74 9.20
N LYS A 7 -8.18 -4.49 8.73
CA LYS A 7 -7.98 -5.48 7.69
C LYS A 7 -7.51 -4.85 6.39
N LEU A 8 -8.07 -3.72 6.04
CA LEU A 8 -7.65 -2.98 4.84
C LEU A 8 -6.21 -2.51 4.97
N TYR A 9 -5.80 -2.03 6.13
CA TYR A 9 -4.42 -1.62 6.34
C TYR A 9 -3.46 -2.79 6.21
N GLU A 10 -3.81 -3.95 6.76
CA GLU A 10 -3.00 -5.16 6.61
C GLU A 10 -2.86 -5.57 5.14
N LEU A 11 -3.96 -5.53 4.40
CA LEU A 11 -3.94 -5.88 2.99
C LEU A 11 -3.08 -4.91 2.18
N LEU A 12 -3.11 -3.63 2.49
CA LEU A 12 -2.26 -2.65 1.83
C LEU A 12 -0.78 -2.91 2.10
N GLU A 13 -0.42 -3.28 3.32
CA GLU A 13 0.95 -3.63 3.64
C GLU A 13 1.39 -4.91 2.90
N ASP A 14 0.51 -5.89 2.81
CA ASP A 14 0.79 -7.12 2.07
C ASP A 14 1.03 -6.82 0.59
N ILE A 15 0.22 -5.93 0.01
CA ILE A 15 0.40 -5.53 -1.38
C ILE A 15 1.76 -4.87 -1.57
N LYS A 16 2.16 -3.99 -0.68
CA LYS A 16 3.48 -3.35 -0.72
C LYS A 16 4.60 -4.39 -0.72
N GLU A 17 4.49 -5.39 0.16
CA GLU A 17 5.50 -6.43 0.24
C GLU A 17 5.61 -7.22 -1.06
N ILE A 18 4.48 -7.58 -1.65
CA ILE A 18 4.46 -8.30 -2.91
C ILE A 18 5.10 -7.47 -4.02
N ILE A 19 4.80 -6.19 -4.08
CA ILE A 19 5.38 -5.29 -5.07
C ILE A 19 6.90 -5.23 -4.91
N LYS A 20 7.38 -5.07 -3.69
CA LYS A 20 8.81 -5.00 -3.41
C LYS A 20 9.53 -6.29 -3.76
N GLN A 21 8.89 -7.44 -3.50
CA GLN A 21 9.47 -8.74 -3.84
C GLN A 21 9.62 -8.95 -5.34
N ASN A 22 8.86 -8.23 -6.13
CA ASN A 22 8.90 -8.32 -7.58
C ASN A 22 9.72 -7.21 -8.23
N GLU A 23 10.46 -6.45 -7.42
CA GLU A 23 11.36 -5.44 -7.93
C GLU A 23 12.48 -6.11 -8.73
N THR A 24 12.70 -5.63 -9.95
CA THR A 24 13.75 -6.18 -10.81
C THR A 24 15.08 -5.49 -10.54
N GLU A 25 16.17 -6.14 -10.97
CA GLU A 25 17.52 -5.64 -10.72
C GLU A 25 17.94 -4.48 -11.63
N ASP A 26 17.19 -4.21 -12.69
CA ASP A 26 17.60 -3.23 -13.69
C ASP A 26 17.41 -1.78 -13.25
N GLY A 27 16.82 -1.55 -12.10
CA GLY A 27 16.68 -0.22 -11.53
C GLY A 27 15.59 0.64 -12.15
N ASN A 28 15.15 0.35 -13.35
CA ASN A 28 14.12 1.13 -14.02
C ASN A 28 12.77 0.96 -13.34
N PHE A 29 12.60 -0.15 -12.66
CA PHE A 29 11.38 -0.48 -11.97
C PHE A 29 11.19 0.26 -10.66
N ARG A 30 12.24 0.87 -10.14
CA ARG A 30 12.19 1.52 -8.83
C ARG A 30 11.19 2.65 -8.74
N PHE A 31 11.11 3.46 -9.79
CA PHE A 31 10.17 4.58 -9.80
C PHE A 31 8.74 4.10 -9.76
N ASP A 32 8.45 3.03 -10.49
CA ASP A 32 7.10 2.47 -10.51
C ASP A 32 6.75 1.87 -9.16
N ILE A 33 7.71 1.21 -8.52
CA ILE A 33 7.50 0.64 -7.19
C ILE A 33 7.31 1.74 -6.15
N VAL A 34 8.11 2.79 -6.20
CA VAL A 34 7.95 3.92 -5.29
C VAL A 34 6.59 4.57 -5.49
N ARG A 35 6.18 4.79 -6.73
CA ARG A 35 4.87 5.36 -7.03
C ARG A 35 3.74 4.48 -6.51
N ALA A 36 3.86 3.16 -6.68
CA ALA A 36 2.87 2.23 -6.20
C ALA A 36 2.76 2.29 -4.68
N CYS A 37 3.89 2.34 -3.99
CA CYS A 37 3.90 2.45 -2.53
C CYS A 37 3.29 3.78 -2.06
N VAL A 38 3.61 4.87 -2.73
CA VAL A 38 3.03 6.18 -2.40
C VAL A 38 1.53 6.17 -2.64
N ALA A 39 1.07 5.55 -3.73
CA ALA A 39 -0.35 5.44 -4.01
C ALA A 39 -1.08 4.64 -2.94
N LEU A 40 -0.45 3.57 -2.44
CA LEU A 40 -1.01 2.77 -1.36
C LEU A 40 -1.07 3.54 -0.05
N ASP A 41 -0.06 4.36 0.24
CA ASP A 41 -0.07 5.21 1.42
C ASP A 41 -1.17 6.28 1.32
N PHE A 42 -1.36 6.83 0.12
CA PHE A 42 -2.45 7.76 -0.14
C PHE A 42 -3.80 7.08 0.07
N ALA A 43 -3.94 5.85 -0.43
CA ALA A 43 -5.16 5.07 -0.24
C ALA A 43 -5.44 4.84 1.25
N LYS A 44 -4.40 4.57 2.02
CA LYS A 44 -4.52 4.40 3.46
C LYS A 44 -5.07 5.66 4.13
N THR A 45 -4.60 6.82 3.71
CA THR A 45 -5.09 8.10 4.22
C THR A 45 -6.57 8.29 3.88
N GLU A 46 -6.96 7.98 2.65
CA GLU A 46 -8.35 8.09 2.22
C GLU A 46 -9.25 7.10 2.97
N ILE A 47 -8.78 5.89 3.21
CA ILE A 47 -9.51 4.90 3.99
C ILE A 47 -9.75 5.41 5.41
N SER A 48 -8.76 6.05 6.01
CA SER A 48 -8.90 6.56 7.37
C SER A 48 -9.94 7.67 7.48
N LYS A 49 -10.19 8.38 6.39
CA LYS A 49 -11.24 9.41 6.33
C LYS A 49 -12.61 8.82 6.03
N THR A 50 -12.67 7.78 5.23
CA THR A 50 -13.90 7.21 4.72
C THR A 50 -14.52 6.22 5.71
N ILE A 51 -13.68 5.36 6.29
CA ILE A 51 -14.13 4.36 7.25
C ILE A 51 -13.77 4.84 8.64
N LYS A 52 -14.78 5.16 9.42
CA LYS A 52 -14.58 5.68 10.78
C LYS A 52 -14.70 4.55 11.80
N ASP A 53 -14.01 4.70 12.87
CA ASP A 53 -14.06 3.75 13.99
C ASP A 53 -15.43 3.75 14.69
#